data_ce24229702d75ce28c7bee309f5e24f5
#
_entry.id   ce24229702d75ce28c7bee309f5e24f5
#
_cell.length_a   1.000
_cell.length_b   1.000
_cell.length_c   1.000
_cell.angle_alpha   90.00
_cell.angle_beta   90.00
_cell.angle_gamma   90.00
#
_symmetry.space_group_name_H-M   'P 1'
#
loop_
_entity.id
_entity.type
_entity.pdbx_description
1 polymer ?
#
loop_
_entity_poly.entity_id
_entity_poly.type
_entity_poly.pdbx_seq_one_letter_code
_entity_poly.pdbx_strand_id
1 'polypeptide(L)'
;MKPMFCEEACRIVAGIANDDVVVITMSAMKVFPGVAPKANFVTCVPLMGGAASLGLGIATARPDIRVWVLDGDASLLMELGSLVTVAEAMPANLVHLVFNNRVQYGGTANLASPRAGAVDFCAMARAAGYPLAVEIDSAESMHGTLSALPRHAGPVFGSVQIEPDPGYYTATTPQREIPDNQITRMGDEARRLREVLQSTRVSLTGDSH
;
A
#
# COMPACT_ATOMS: atom_id res chain seq x y z
N MET A 1 11.62 -7.05 -20.17
CA MET A 1 11.42 -7.43 -18.75
C MET A 1 10.12 -8.21 -18.64
N LYS A 2 10.03 -9.15 -17.69
CA LYS A 2 8.77 -9.84 -17.40
C LYS A 2 7.79 -8.86 -16.76
N PRO A 3 6.53 -8.79 -17.20
CA PRO A 3 5.55 -7.90 -16.57
C PRO A 3 5.31 -8.31 -15.12
N MET A 4 5.28 -7.33 -14.20
CA MET A 4 4.96 -7.54 -12.80
C MET A 4 3.47 -7.26 -12.57
N PHE A 5 2.78 -8.18 -11.91
CA PHE A 5 1.38 -8.03 -11.52
C PHE A 5 1.22 -7.72 -10.03
N CYS A 6 0.04 -7.29 -9.63
CA CYS A 6 -0.27 -6.94 -8.24
C CYS A 6 0.09 -8.07 -7.26
N GLU A 7 -0.16 -9.33 -7.62
CA GLU A 7 0.15 -10.49 -6.78
C GLU A 7 1.64 -10.64 -6.52
N GLU A 8 2.48 -10.49 -7.54
CA GLU A 8 3.94 -10.56 -7.40
C GLU A 8 4.47 -9.42 -6.52
N ALA A 9 3.98 -8.19 -6.72
CA ALA A 9 4.34 -7.05 -5.88
C ALA A 9 3.92 -7.27 -4.40
N CYS A 10 2.71 -7.78 -4.16
CA CYS A 10 2.24 -8.13 -2.82
C CYS A 10 3.10 -9.22 -2.16
N ARG A 11 3.55 -10.24 -2.91
CA ARG A 11 4.45 -11.30 -2.40
C ARG A 11 5.81 -10.74 -1.97
N ILE A 12 6.36 -9.81 -2.73
CA ILE A 12 7.63 -9.15 -2.41
C ILE A 12 7.49 -8.38 -1.09
N VAL A 13 6.44 -7.55 -0.95
CA VAL A 13 6.21 -6.82 0.30
C VAL A 13 6.00 -7.79 1.47
N ALA A 14 5.18 -8.82 1.31
CA ALA A 14 4.91 -9.80 2.35
C ALA A 14 6.20 -10.52 2.83
N GLY A 15 7.12 -10.81 1.92
CA GLY A 15 8.41 -11.43 2.24
C GLY A 15 9.38 -10.52 2.99
N ILE A 16 9.20 -9.19 2.88
CA ILE A 16 10.08 -8.20 3.53
C ILE A 16 9.45 -7.66 4.82
N ALA A 17 8.13 -7.48 4.83
CA ALA A 17 7.42 -6.83 5.93
C ALA A 17 7.47 -7.61 7.25
N ASN A 18 7.55 -8.95 7.22
CA ASN A 18 7.58 -9.78 8.42
C ASN A 18 6.50 -9.38 9.44
N ASP A 19 6.91 -8.84 10.61
CA ASP A 19 6.03 -8.39 11.70
C ASP A 19 5.57 -6.93 11.56
N ASP A 20 6.00 -6.24 10.51
CA ASP A 20 5.59 -4.87 10.22
C ASP A 20 4.08 -4.80 9.92
N VAL A 21 3.52 -3.59 9.91
CA VAL A 21 2.11 -3.37 9.57
C VAL A 21 1.95 -3.02 8.09
N VAL A 22 0.94 -3.59 7.45
CA VAL A 22 0.63 -3.32 6.04
C VAL A 22 -0.79 -2.75 5.93
N VAL A 23 -0.91 -1.51 5.46
CA VAL A 23 -2.19 -0.89 5.08
C VAL A 23 -2.42 -1.15 3.61
N ILE A 24 -3.54 -1.77 3.26
CA ILE A 24 -3.84 -2.17 1.89
C ILE A 24 -5.12 -1.52 1.38
N THR A 25 -5.13 -1.16 0.10
CA THR A 25 -6.33 -0.67 -0.58
C THR A 25 -6.34 -1.09 -2.06
N MET A 26 -7.41 -0.85 -2.77
CA MET A 26 -7.60 -1.09 -4.20
C MET A 26 -7.20 -2.51 -4.64
N SER A 27 -6.32 -2.65 -5.62
CA SER A 27 -5.91 -3.97 -6.12
C SER A 27 -5.24 -4.83 -5.03
N ALA A 28 -4.42 -4.22 -4.17
CA ALA A 28 -3.74 -4.91 -3.09
C ALA A 28 -4.72 -5.53 -2.07
N MET A 29 -5.85 -4.88 -1.76
CA MET A 29 -6.82 -5.42 -0.81
C MET A 29 -7.51 -6.71 -1.26
N LYS A 30 -7.54 -6.97 -2.58
CA LYS A 30 -8.09 -8.20 -3.15
C LYS A 30 -7.10 -9.36 -3.10
N VAL A 31 -5.82 -9.04 -3.11
CA VAL A 31 -4.72 -10.00 -3.32
C VAL A 31 -3.95 -10.30 -2.03
N PHE A 32 -3.56 -9.26 -1.29
CA PHE A 32 -2.66 -9.38 -0.13
C PHE A 32 -3.14 -10.36 0.95
N PRO A 33 -4.44 -10.41 1.33
CA PRO A 33 -4.94 -11.36 2.33
C PRO A 33 -4.75 -12.82 1.93
N GLY A 34 -4.81 -13.13 0.64
CA GLY A 34 -4.54 -14.48 0.12
C GLY A 34 -3.06 -14.83 0.09
N VAL A 35 -2.21 -13.84 -0.16
CA VAL A 35 -0.75 -13.98 -0.22
C VAL A 35 -0.15 -14.11 1.17
N ALA A 36 -0.62 -13.30 2.12
CA ALA A 36 -0.05 -13.19 3.47
C ALA A 36 -1.15 -13.19 4.55
N PRO A 37 -1.91 -14.30 4.73
CA PRO A 37 -3.07 -14.33 5.62
C PRO A 37 -2.72 -14.15 7.11
N LYS A 38 -1.45 -14.35 7.48
CA LYS A 38 -0.96 -14.20 8.85
C LYS A 38 -0.28 -12.86 9.12
N ALA A 39 -0.07 -12.04 8.10
CA ALA A 39 0.55 -10.73 8.26
C ALA A 39 -0.32 -9.76 9.09
N ASN A 40 0.31 -8.76 9.66
CA ASN A 40 -0.36 -7.67 10.37
C ASN A 40 -0.86 -6.65 9.34
N PHE A 41 -2.06 -6.80 8.83
CA PHE A 41 -2.60 -5.87 7.84
C PHE A 41 -3.97 -5.34 8.22
N VAL A 42 -4.32 -4.21 7.63
CA VAL A 42 -5.65 -3.62 7.67
C VAL A 42 -6.02 -3.07 6.30
N THR A 43 -7.26 -3.33 5.90
CA THR A 43 -7.82 -2.83 4.65
C THR A 43 -8.41 -1.43 4.85
N CYS A 44 -8.05 -0.49 3.98
CA CYS A 44 -8.65 0.84 3.92
C CYS A 44 -9.76 0.86 2.86
N VAL A 45 -10.98 0.59 3.29
CA VAL A 45 -12.21 0.52 2.46
C VAL A 45 -13.32 1.30 3.16
N PRO A 46 -14.22 1.96 2.46
CA PRO A 46 -14.30 2.18 1.01
C PRO A 46 -13.55 3.42 0.50
N LEU A 47 -12.73 4.04 1.33
CA LEU A 47 -12.15 5.36 1.08
C LEU A 47 -10.94 5.26 0.15
N MET A 48 -11.12 5.56 -1.14
CA MET A 48 -10.03 5.76 -2.08
C MET A 48 -9.21 6.98 -1.65
N GLY A 49 -7.88 6.84 -1.63
CA GLY A 49 -6.95 7.88 -1.17
C GLY A 49 -6.69 7.89 0.35
N GLY A 50 -7.52 7.21 1.16
CA GLY A 50 -7.37 7.22 2.62
C GLY A 50 -6.24 6.36 3.18
N ALA A 51 -5.61 5.50 2.37
CA ALA A 51 -4.62 4.54 2.85
C ALA A 51 -3.37 5.22 3.44
N ALA A 52 -2.86 6.28 2.79
CA ALA A 52 -1.71 7.04 3.29
C ALA A 52 -1.99 7.69 4.64
N SER A 53 -3.19 8.27 4.82
CA SER A 53 -3.61 8.89 6.07
C SER A 53 -3.78 7.87 7.21
N LEU A 54 -4.35 6.69 6.92
CA LEU A 54 -4.44 5.59 7.87
C LEU A 54 -3.05 5.09 8.28
N GLY A 55 -2.16 4.88 7.29
CA GLY A 55 -0.77 4.48 7.51
C GLY A 55 -0.01 5.50 8.35
N LEU A 56 -0.18 6.78 8.08
CA LEU A 56 0.41 7.88 8.86
C LEU A 56 -0.03 7.81 10.33
N GLY A 57 -1.34 7.63 10.58
CA GLY A 57 -1.85 7.51 11.94
C GLY A 57 -1.21 6.36 12.72
N ILE A 58 -1.06 5.19 12.08
CA ILE A 58 -0.41 4.02 12.68
C ILE A 58 1.10 4.30 12.90
N ALA A 59 1.79 4.82 11.89
CA ALA A 59 3.23 5.11 11.96
C ALA A 59 3.57 6.11 13.07
N THR A 60 2.74 7.14 13.25
CA THR A 60 2.89 8.13 14.32
C THR A 60 2.63 7.53 15.71
N ALA A 61 1.61 6.66 15.82
CA ALA A 61 1.27 6.00 17.09
C ALA A 61 2.29 4.93 17.50
N ARG A 62 3.00 4.32 16.54
CA ARG A 62 3.95 3.23 16.72
C ARG A 62 5.24 3.46 15.90
N PRO A 63 6.09 4.40 16.33
CA PRO A 63 7.34 4.71 15.63
C PRO A 63 8.37 3.56 15.65
N ASP A 64 8.19 2.58 16.51
CA ASP A 64 8.99 1.35 16.63
C ASP A 64 8.67 0.29 15.57
N ILE A 65 7.53 0.38 14.89
CA ILE A 65 7.07 -0.56 13.86
C ILE A 65 7.09 0.14 12.50
N ARG A 66 7.61 -0.53 11.47
CA ARG A 66 7.49 -0.01 10.10
C ARG A 66 6.05 -0.21 9.60
N VAL A 67 5.56 0.79 8.88
CA VAL A 67 4.24 0.77 8.25
C VAL A 67 4.40 0.85 6.74
N TRP A 68 3.88 -0.15 6.05
CA TRP A 68 3.81 -0.23 4.60
C TRP A 68 2.41 0.17 4.17
N VAL A 69 2.31 1.11 3.24
CA VAL A 69 1.04 1.49 2.61
C VAL A 69 1.07 1.01 1.17
N LEU A 70 0.16 0.11 0.81
CA LEU A 70 -0.02 -0.37 -0.56
C LEU A 70 -1.26 0.32 -1.14
N ASP A 71 -1.01 1.41 -1.84
CA ASP A 71 -2.03 2.27 -2.47
C ASP A 71 -2.11 1.99 -3.98
N GLY A 72 -3.04 2.63 -4.67
CA GLY A 72 -3.18 2.61 -6.11
C GLY A 72 -3.03 4.00 -6.71
N ASP A 73 -2.60 4.09 -7.97
CA ASP A 73 -2.43 5.33 -8.71
C ASP A 73 -3.70 6.19 -8.77
N ALA A 74 -4.82 5.60 -9.14
CA ALA A 74 -6.11 6.29 -9.18
C ALA A 74 -6.62 6.67 -7.78
N SER A 75 -6.32 5.87 -6.77
CA SER A 75 -6.65 6.13 -5.37
C SER A 75 -5.88 7.34 -4.84
N LEU A 76 -4.56 7.37 -5.04
CA LEU A 76 -3.74 8.52 -4.64
C LEU A 76 -4.20 9.82 -5.32
N LEU A 77 -4.57 9.77 -6.60
CA LEU A 77 -5.04 10.97 -7.32
C LEU A 77 -6.33 11.56 -6.74
N MET A 78 -7.14 10.78 -6.02
CA MET A 78 -8.36 11.28 -5.36
C MET A 78 -8.05 12.06 -4.08
N GLU A 79 -6.93 11.77 -3.41
CA GLU A 79 -6.50 12.39 -2.15
C GLU A 79 -5.02 12.82 -2.22
N LEU A 80 -4.64 13.48 -3.30
CA LEU A 80 -3.26 13.87 -3.57
C LEU A 80 -2.65 14.74 -2.46
N GLY A 81 -3.49 15.50 -1.73
CA GLY A 81 -3.10 16.27 -0.57
C GLY A 81 -2.51 15.45 0.57
N SER A 82 -2.78 14.14 0.62
CA SER A 82 -2.20 13.24 1.62
C SER A 82 -0.67 13.19 1.55
N LEU A 83 -0.07 13.41 0.36
CA LEU A 83 1.39 13.51 0.21
C LEU A 83 1.97 14.65 1.05
N VAL A 84 1.32 15.81 1.04
CA VAL A 84 1.76 16.98 1.81
C VAL A 84 1.63 16.71 3.31
N THR A 85 0.52 16.09 3.74
CA THR A 85 0.29 15.74 5.15
C THR A 85 1.33 14.75 5.68
N VAL A 86 1.66 13.72 4.90
CA VAL A 86 2.70 12.74 5.28
C VAL A 86 4.08 13.41 5.30
N ALA A 87 4.40 14.24 4.31
CA ALA A 87 5.67 14.94 4.24
C ALA A 87 5.84 15.91 5.42
N GLU A 88 4.80 16.64 5.83
CA GLU A 88 4.85 17.53 7.00
C GLU A 88 5.10 16.74 8.31
N ALA A 89 4.46 15.59 8.46
CA ALA A 89 4.62 14.76 9.66
C ALA A 89 5.96 14.01 9.72
N MET A 90 6.64 13.81 8.59
CA MET A 90 7.95 13.14 8.46
C MET A 90 8.08 11.82 9.26
N PRO A 91 7.14 10.86 9.15
CA PRO A 91 7.22 9.60 9.87
C PRO A 91 8.38 8.75 9.35
N ALA A 92 9.44 8.57 10.14
CA ALA A 92 10.65 7.87 9.75
C ALA A 92 10.42 6.38 9.39
N ASN A 93 9.29 5.81 9.83
CA ASN A 93 8.94 4.39 9.71
C ASN A 93 7.86 4.10 8.65
N LEU A 94 7.49 5.05 7.79
CA LEU A 94 6.45 4.87 6.78
C LEU A 94 7.04 4.66 5.38
N VAL A 95 6.56 3.63 4.69
CA VAL A 95 6.85 3.34 3.28
C VAL A 95 5.54 3.34 2.51
N HIS A 96 5.36 4.31 1.62
CA HIS A 96 4.17 4.49 0.80
C HIS A 96 4.44 3.99 -0.63
N LEU A 97 3.89 2.84 -0.98
CA LEU A 97 4.01 2.23 -2.31
C LEU A 97 2.72 2.44 -3.08
N VAL A 98 2.82 3.08 -4.24
CA VAL A 98 1.70 3.30 -5.16
C VAL A 98 1.83 2.32 -6.32
N PHE A 99 0.92 1.35 -6.38
CA PHE A 99 0.83 0.38 -7.46
C PHE A 99 0.21 1.06 -8.68
N ASN A 100 1.07 1.45 -9.60
CA ASN A 100 0.71 2.18 -10.82
C ASN A 100 0.39 1.19 -11.95
N ASN A 101 -0.89 0.80 -12.03
CA ASN A 101 -1.40 -0.04 -13.11
C ASN A 101 -2.04 0.77 -14.23
N ARG A 102 -2.10 2.09 -14.12
CA ARG A 102 -2.61 3.04 -15.13
C ARG A 102 -4.11 2.91 -15.41
N VAL A 103 -4.85 2.15 -14.57
CA VAL A 103 -6.28 1.93 -14.75
C VAL A 103 -7.06 2.11 -13.46
N GLN A 104 -8.31 2.52 -13.60
CA GLN A 104 -9.33 2.42 -12.55
C GLN A 104 -10.10 1.12 -12.73
N TYR A 105 -10.69 0.63 -11.65
CA TYR A 105 -11.39 -0.66 -11.64
C TYR A 105 -10.52 -1.81 -12.16
N GLY A 106 -9.27 -1.86 -11.68
CA GLY A 106 -8.29 -2.87 -12.04
C GLY A 106 -8.80 -4.29 -11.84
N GLY A 107 -8.59 -5.14 -12.84
CA GLY A 107 -9.10 -6.50 -12.86
C GLY A 107 -10.61 -6.61 -13.12
N THR A 108 -11.31 -5.50 -13.36
CA THR A 108 -12.73 -5.49 -13.72
C THR A 108 -12.95 -4.81 -15.07
N ALA A 109 -13.18 -3.51 -15.11
CA ALA A 109 -13.40 -2.77 -16.34
C ALA A 109 -12.12 -2.20 -16.96
N ASN A 110 -11.04 -2.06 -16.20
CA ASN A 110 -9.74 -1.52 -16.64
C ASN A 110 -9.88 -0.19 -17.40
N LEU A 111 -10.63 0.76 -16.82
CA LEU A 111 -10.76 2.10 -17.41
C LEU A 111 -9.44 2.87 -17.21
N ALA A 112 -8.93 3.46 -18.27
CA ALA A 112 -7.70 4.24 -18.21
C ALA A 112 -7.77 5.34 -17.12
N SER A 113 -6.77 5.41 -16.27
CA SER A 113 -6.61 6.51 -15.31
C SER A 113 -6.37 7.83 -16.05
N PRO A 114 -6.75 9.00 -15.48
CA PRO A 114 -6.41 10.29 -16.08
C PRO A 114 -4.92 10.39 -16.36
N ARG A 115 -4.56 10.77 -17.60
CA ARG A 115 -3.16 10.84 -18.03
C ARG A 115 -2.37 9.54 -17.82
N ALA A 116 -3.02 8.39 -17.99
CA ALA A 116 -2.41 7.07 -17.85
C ALA A 116 -1.01 7.00 -18.49
N GLY A 117 0.01 6.61 -17.72
CA GLY A 117 1.40 6.51 -18.15
C GLY A 117 2.16 7.85 -18.30
N ALA A 118 1.53 9.02 -18.04
CA ALA A 118 2.17 10.32 -18.13
C ALA A 118 2.25 11.09 -16.78
N VAL A 119 1.76 10.47 -15.69
CA VAL A 119 1.85 11.05 -14.35
C VAL A 119 3.16 10.60 -13.71
N ASP A 120 3.98 11.57 -13.30
CA ASP A 120 5.19 11.33 -12.51
C ASP A 120 4.84 11.44 -11.00
N PHE A 121 4.44 10.32 -10.41
CA PHE A 121 4.10 10.25 -8.99
C PHE A 121 5.32 10.51 -8.09
N CYS A 122 6.52 10.13 -8.53
CA CYS A 122 7.74 10.39 -7.77
C CYS A 122 8.07 11.88 -7.74
N ALA A 123 7.87 12.61 -8.85
CA ALA A 123 8.02 14.07 -8.86
C ALA A 123 7.00 14.75 -7.95
N MET A 124 5.74 14.28 -7.94
CA MET A 124 4.71 14.79 -7.03
C MET A 124 5.09 14.58 -5.56
N ALA A 125 5.56 13.37 -5.20
CA ALA A 125 6.00 13.08 -3.84
C ALA A 125 7.20 13.94 -3.42
N ARG A 126 8.19 14.10 -4.29
CA ARG A 126 9.34 15.01 -4.03
C ARG A 126 8.89 16.45 -3.86
N ALA A 127 8.00 16.94 -4.72
CA ALA A 127 7.44 18.29 -4.63
C ALA A 127 6.63 18.52 -3.35
N ALA A 128 5.98 17.48 -2.83
CA ALA A 128 5.28 17.49 -1.54
C ALA A 128 6.23 17.47 -0.34
N GLY A 129 7.50 17.06 -0.50
CA GLY A 129 8.51 17.07 0.55
C GLY A 129 8.98 15.68 1.02
N TYR A 130 8.63 14.60 0.31
CA TYR A 130 9.21 13.28 0.63
C TYR A 130 10.72 13.28 0.38
N PRO A 131 11.55 12.87 1.36
CA PRO A 131 13.01 12.87 1.21
C PRO A 131 13.51 11.81 0.23
N LEU A 132 12.74 10.73 0.05
CA LEU A 132 13.06 9.66 -0.88
C LEU A 132 11.82 9.26 -1.67
N ALA A 133 11.91 9.38 -3.01
CA ALA A 133 10.89 8.90 -3.93
C ALA A 133 11.57 8.16 -5.09
N VAL A 134 11.19 6.88 -5.28
CA VAL A 134 11.82 5.97 -6.23
C VAL A 134 10.80 5.38 -7.19
N GLU A 135 11.20 5.27 -8.45
CA GLU A 135 10.45 4.51 -9.47
C GLU A 135 10.93 3.05 -9.45
N ILE A 136 9.97 2.13 -9.47
CA ILE A 136 10.20 0.69 -9.41
C ILE A 136 9.48 0.05 -10.60
N ASP A 137 10.21 -0.56 -11.51
CA ASP A 137 9.71 -1.04 -12.81
C ASP A 137 9.76 -2.56 -12.98
N SER A 138 10.32 -3.29 -12.01
CA SER A 138 10.48 -4.74 -12.08
C SER A 138 10.45 -5.38 -10.67
N ALA A 139 10.15 -6.66 -10.61
CA ALA A 139 10.18 -7.43 -9.37
C ALA A 139 11.58 -7.47 -8.75
N GLU A 140 12.62 -7.54 -9.59
CA GLU A 140 14.02 -7.53 -9.14
C GLU A 140 14.38 -6.18 -8.51
N SER A 141 14.06 -5.06 -9.18
CA SER A 141 14.31 -3.71 -8.66
C SER A 141 13.49 -3.45 -7.41
N MET A 142 12.25 -3.94 -7.33
CA MET A 142 11.40 -3.83 -6.16
C MET A 142 12.01 -4.54 -4.96
N HIS A 143 12.38 -5.82 -5.13
CA HIS A 143 12.99 -6.58 -4.04
C HIS A 143 14.31 -5.95 -3.59
N GLY A 144 15.20 -5.58 -4.52
CA GLY A 144 16.48 -4.95 -4.20
C GLY A 144 16.32 -3.63 -3.46
N THR A 145 15.45 -2.74 -3.97
CA THR A 145 15.19 -1.43 -3.37
C THR A 145 14.60 -1.56 -1.97
N LEU A 146 13.52 -2.35 -1.82
CA LEU A 146 12.80 -2.44 -0.54
C LEU A 146 13.62 -3.18 0.53
N SER A 147 14.38 -4.22 0.17
CA SER A 147 15.25 -4.94 1.10
C SER A 147 16.43 -4.09 1.59
N ALA A 148 16.88 -3.12 0.80
CA ALA A 148 17.98 -2.22 1.15
C ALA A 148 17.54 -1.01 1.99
N LEU A 149 16.23 -0.76 2.16
CA LEU A 149 15.73 0.39 2.92
C LEU A 149 16.12 0.29 4.40
N PRO A 150 16.84 1.27 4.95
CA PRO A 150 17.05 1.35 6.40
C PRO A 150 15.69 1.41 7.14
N ARG A 151 15.64 0.85 8.36
CA ARG A 151 14.36 0.75 9.07
C ARG A 151 13.66 2.08 9.33
N HIS A 152 14.42 3.16 9.46
CA HIS A 152 13.93 4.53 9.73
C HIS A 152 14.36 5.50 8.61
N ALA A 153 14.22 5.09 7.35
CA ALA A 153 14.54 5.93 6.19
C ALA A 153 13.39 6.81 5.71
N GLY A 154 12.20 6.66 6.30
CA GLY A 154 10.97 7.28 5.84
C GLY A 154 10.81 8.77 6.15
N PRO A 155 9.75 9.37 5.63
CA PRO A 155 8.82 8.69 4.75
C PRO A 155 9.45 8.38 3.38
N VAL A 156 9.28 7.16 2.93
CA VAL A 156 9.71 6.71 1.61
C VAL A 156 8.49 6.60 0.70
N PHE A 157 8.61 7.10 -0.53
CA PHE A 157 7.61 6.93 -1.58
C PHE A 157 8.15 6.00 -2.67
N GLY A 158 7.35 5.05 -3.13
CA GLY A 158 7.66 4.19 -4.27
C GLY A 158 6.53 4.18 -5.28
N SER A 159 6.80 4.55 -6.53
CA SER A 159 5.91 4.34 -7.67
C SER A 159 6.26 2.99 -8.29
N VAL A 160 5.39 2.00 -8.09
CA VAL A 160 5.61 0.62 -8.52
C VAL A 160 4.83 0.36 -9.78
N GLN A 161 5.54 0.18 -10.90
CA GLN A 161 4.92 -0.12 -12.18
C GLN A 161 4.44 -1.57 -12.20
N ILE A 162 3.12 -1.74 -12.34
CA ILE A 162 2.51 -3.06 -12.49
C ILE A 162 1.60 -3.10 -13.71
N GLU A 163 1.39 -4.29 -14.24
CA GLU A 163 0.41 -4.49 -15.29
C GLU A 163 -0.99 -4.64 -14.66
N PRO A 164 -2.03 -4.10 -15.31
CA PRO A 164 -3.39 -4.33 -14.89
C PRO A 164 -3.74 -5.81 -15.02
N ASP A 165 -4.42 -6.36 -14.02
CA ASP A 165 -4.99 -7.70 -14.16
C ASP A 165 -6.00 -7.72 -15.32
N PRO A 166 -6.18 -8.86 -15.98
CA PRO A 166 -7.17 -8.99 -17.05
C PRO A 166 -8.56 -8.53 -16.59
N GLY A 167 -9.22 -7.71 -17.40
CA GLY A 167 -10.59 -7.27 -17.12
C GLY A 167 -11.58 -8.44 -17.22
N TYR A 168 -12.53 -8.49 -16.28
CA TYR A 168 -13.58 -9.51 -16.28
C TYR A 168 -14.76 -9.12 -17.16
N TYR A 169 -14.90 -7.82 -17.50
CA TYR A 169 -16.05 -7.28 -18.24
C TYR A 169 -15.64 -6.84 -19.63
N THR A 170 -16.36 -7.32 -20.61
CA THR A 170 -16.26 -6.91 -22.01
C THR A 170 -17.67 -6.65 -22.53
N ALA A 171 -17.79 -6.13 -23.76
CA ALA A 171 -19.08 -5.98 -24.43
C ALA A 171 -19.87 -7.30 -24.56
N THR A 172 -19.16 -8.43 -24.53
CA THR A 172 -19.75 -9.77 -24.67
C THR A 172 -19.73 -10.58 -23.36
N THR A 173 -19.06 -10.10 -22.32
CA THR A 173 -18.97 -10.76 -21.03
C THR A 173 -19.76 -9.94 -20.01
N PRO A 174 -20.90 -10.45 -19.51
CA PRO A 174 -21.69 -9.72 -18.52
C PRO A 174 -20.92 -9.53 -17.22
N GLN A 175 -21.27 -8.48 -16.50
CA GLN A 175 -20.69 -8.21 -15.19
C GLN A 175 -20.90 -9.40 -14.26
N ARG A 176 -19.79 -9.94 -13.74
CA ARG A 176 -19.82 -11.00 -12.74
C ARG A 176 -19.87 -10.35 -11.36
N GLU A 177 -20.82 -10.73 -10.54
CA GLU A 177 -20.82 -10.34 -9.13
C GLU A 177 -19.58 -10.97 -8.45
N ILE A 178 -18.73 -10.09 -7.92
CA ILE A 178 -17.61 -10.50 -7.07
C ILE A 178 -18.05 -10.16 -5.64
N PRO A 179 -18.14 -11.16 -4.74
CA PRO A 179 -18.49 -10.89 -3.33
C PRO A 179 -17.53 -9.85 -2.75
N ASP A 180 -18.09 -8.73 -2.27
CA ASP A 180 -17.30 -7.70 -1.61
C ASP A 180 -17.05 -8.09 -0.15
N ASN A 181 -16.08 -8.97 0.05
CA ASN A 181 -15.69 -9.42 1.37
C ASN A 181 -14.81 -8.39 2.11
N GLN A 182 -14.33 -7.37 1.42
CA GLN A 182 -13.40 -6.39 2.00
C GLN A 182 -14.08 -5.56 3.09
N ILE A 183 -15.29 -5.11 2.85
CA ILE A 183 -16.06 -4.31 3.83
C ILE A 183 -16.39 -5.15 5.07
N THR A 184 -16.78 -6.41 4.89
CA THR A 184 -17.10 -7.29 6.02
C THR A 184 -15.89 -7.65 6.87
N ARG A 185 -14.70 -7.77 6.26
CA ARG A 185 -13.45 -8.10 6.96
C ARG A 185 -12.83 -6.92 7.70
N MET A 186 -13.00 -5.70 7.21
CA MET A 186 -12.30 -4.51 7.69
C MET A 186 -12.42 -4.34 9.22
N GLY A 187 -13.58 -4.58 9.80
CA GLY A 187 -13.79 -4.46 11.24
C GLY A 187 -13.00 -5.49 12.05
N ASP A 188 -12.91 -6.73 11.56
CA ASP A 188 -12.15 -7.81 12.22
C ASP A 188 -10.64 -7.58 12.05
N GLU A 189 -10.21 -7.14 10.87
CA GLU A 189 -8.81 -6.76 10.61
C GLU A 189 -8.36 -5.64 11.54
N ALA A 190 -9.15 -4.60 11.70
CA ALA A 190 -8.84 -3.47 12.57
C ALA A 190 -8.78 -3.88 14.06
N ARG A 191 -9.70 -4.76 14.52
CA ARG A 191 -9.68 -5.29 15.89
C ARG A 191 -8.42 -6.12 16.14
N ARG A 192 -8.11 -7.05 15.23
CA ARG A 192 -6.91 -7.90 15.32
C ARG A 192 -5.64 -7.06 15.32
N LEU A 193 -5.53 -6.11 14.41
CA LEU A 193 -4.36 -5.23 14.36
C LEU A 193 -4.21 -4.41 15.65
N ARG A 194 -5.29 -3.87 16.21
CA ARG A 194 -5.26 -3.15 17.49
C ARG A 194 -4.71 -4.01 18.61
N GLU A 195 -5.14 -5.27 18.72
CA GLU A 195 -4.63 -6.21 19.74
C GLU A 195 -3.14 -6.46 19.58
N VAL A 196 -2.65 -6.68 18.36
CA VAL A 196 -1.21 -6.83 18.07
C VAL A 196 -0.43 -5.58 18.48
N LEU A 197 -0.91 -4.40 18.10
CA LEU A 197 -0.25 -3.13 18.41
C LEU A 197 -0.22 -2.83 19.92
N GLN A 198 -1.21 -3.27 20.67
CA GLN A 198 -1.26 -3.13 22.13
C GLN A 198 -0.36 -4.13 22.85
N SER A 199 -0.36 -5.41 22.44
CA SER A 199 0.45 -6.46 23.07
C SER A 199 1.96 -6.21 22.95
N THR A 200 2.41 -5.72 21.80
CA THR A 200 3.82 -5.40 21.58
C THR A 200 4.29 -4.20 22.43
N ARG A 201 3.42 -3.28 22.79
CA ARG A 201 3.74 -2.14 23.69
C ARG A 201 4.04 -2.60 25.13
N VAL A 202 3.33 -3.59 25.61
CA VAL A 202 3.49 -4.10 27.00
C VAL A 202 4.86 -4.76 27.19
N SER A 203 5.38 -5.44 26.17
CA SER A 203 6.72 -6.07 26.25
C SER A 203 7.87 -5.07 26.29
N LEU A 204 7.71 -3.88 25.71
CA LEU A 204 8.74 -2.82 25.73
C LEU A 204 8.77 -2.00 27.03
N THR A 205 7.68 -2.03 27.80
CA THR A 205 7.59 -1.32 29.11
C THR A 205 7.85 -2.24 30.31
N GLY A 206 7.98 -3.55 30.09
CA GLY A 206 8.14 -4.57 31.15
C GLY A 206 9.54 -4.79 31.67
N ASP A 207 10.59 -4.24 31.03
CA ASP A 207 12.00 -4.48 31.39
C ASP A 207 12.66 -3.30 32.12
N SER A 208 11.86 -2.44 32.79
CA SER A 208 12.36 -1.33 33.61
C SER A 208 11.97 -1.53 35.08
N HIS A 209 12.52 -2.59 35.71
CA HIS A 209 12.54 -2.71 37.19
C HIS A 209 13.87 -3.30 37.65
#